data_14001578d0defc3c5dfa24b8089524ff
#
_entry.id   14001578d0defc3c5dfa24b8089524ff
#
_cell.length_a   1.000
_cell.length_b   1.000
_cell.length_c   1.000
_cell.angle_alpha   90.00
_cell.angle_beta   90.00
_cell.angle_gamma   90.00
#
_symmetry.space_group_name_H-M   'P 1'
#
loop_
_entity.id
_entity.type
_entity.pdbx_description
1 polymer ?
#
loop_
_entity_poly.entity_id
_entity_poly.type
_entity_poly.pdbx_seq_one_letter_code
_entity_poly.pdbx_strand_id
1 'polypeptide(L)'
;MVLIDSSIWVDFLQSGHEPQLVQLLGLQEVLTHEMVLGEVAMGSEDQRKNALQLLPLLPMAQVADHVEVMALVDRYRLYGRGVGYVDVHLLTTVVLKPGMLLWTRDKRLRAAARQLGVAFMPVLH
;
A
#
# COMPACT_ATOMS: atom_id res chain seq x y z
N MET A 1 5.80 0.47 10.92
CA MET A 1 5.30 1.31 9.81
C MET A 1 4.32 0.55 8.94
N VAL A 2 3.35 1.25 8.42
CA VAL A 2 2.31 0.67 7.57
C VAL A 2 2.37 1.34 6.20
N LEU A 3 2.55 0.54 5.15
CA LEU A 3 2.44 0.99 3.77
C LEU A 3 0.97 0.98 3.38
N ILE A 4 0.47 2.11 2.91
CA ILE A 4 -0.95 2.31 2.62
C ILE A 4 -1.16 2.17 1.10
N ASP A 5 -1.99 1.19 0.70
CA ASP A 5 -2.34 0.98 -0.70
C ASP A 5 -3.26 2.09 -1.22
N SER A 6 -3.28 2.25 -2.54
CA SER A 6 -4.10 3.27 -3.21
C SER A 6 -5.58 3.16 -2.86
N SER A 7 -6.11 1.96 -2.67
CA SER A 7 -7.52 1.76 -2.30
C SER A 7 -7.92 2.51 -1.03
N ILE A 8 -7.04 2.52 -0.03
CA ILE A 8 -7.29 3.23 1.22
C ILE A 8 -7.21 4.75 1.01
N TRP A 9 -6.19 5.23 0.28
CA TRP A 9 -6.03 6.65 0.00
C TRP A 9 -7.19 7.22 -0.79
N VAL A 10 -7.66 6.49 -1.81
CA VAL A 10 -8.78 6.93 -2.63
C VAL A 10 -10.03 7.15 -1.76
N ASP A 11 -10.35 6.19 -0.90
CA ASP A 11 -11.49 6.31 0.00
C ASP A 11 -11.33 7.49 0.97
N PHE A 12 -10.14 7.65 1.53
CA PHE A 12 -9.85 8.75 2.46
C PHE A 12 -9.98 10.12 1.78
N LEU A 13 -9.43 10.26 0.58
CA LEU A 13 -9.48 11.54 -0.14
C LEU A 13 -10.88 11.89 -0.62
N GLN A 14 -11.74 10.89 -0.86
CA GLN A 14 -13.14 11.12 -1.26
C GLN A 14 -14.04 11.42 -0.07
N SER A 15 -13.92 10.66 1.01
CA SER A 15 -14.83 10.79 2.16
C SER A 15 -14.30 11.69 3.27
N GLY A 16 -12.99 11.85 3.37
CA GLY A 16 -12.35 12.49 4.51
C GLY A 16 -12.47 11.69 5.80
N HIS A 17 -12.94 10.44 5.72
CA HIS A 17 -13.25 9.64 6.90
C HIS A 17 -12.60 8.26 6.84
N GLU A 18 -11.49 8.13 7.54
CA GLU A 18 -10.79 6.86 7.73
C GLU A 18 -10.05 6.94 9.07
N PRO A 19 -10.77 6.68 10.19
CA PRO A 19 -10.22 6.92 11.54
C PRO A 19 -8.89 6.20 11.80
N GLN A 20 -8.75 4.98 11.31
CA GLN A 20 -7.53 4.20 11.50
C GLN A 20 -6.34 4.84 10.78
N LEU A 21 -6.57 5.38 9.58
CA LEU A 21 -5.53 6.08 8.83
C LEU A 21 -5.13 7.39 9.52
N VAL A 22 -6.12 8.15 10.02
CA VAL A 22 -5.87 9.38 10.76
C VAL A 22 -5.02 9.09 12.00
N GLN A 23 -5.31 8.01 12.71
CA GLN A 23 -4.55 7.60 13.88
C GLN A 23 -3.09 7.27 13.49
N LEU A 24 -2.90 6.48 12.44
CA LEU A 24 -1.56 6.12 11.96
C LEU A 24 -0.77 7.34 11.51
N LEU A 25 -1.42 8.29 10.83
CA LEU A 25 -0.79 9.55 10.42
C LEU A 25 -0.33 10.35 11.64
N GLY A 26 -1.16 10.44 12.67
CA GLY A 26 -0.80 11.13 13.91
C GLY A 26 0.36 10.50 14.65
N LEU A 27 0.51 9.19 14.54
CA LEU A 27 1.61 8.43 15.16
C LEU A 27 2.86 8.38 14.29
N GLN A 28 2.84 8.99 13.10
CA GLN A 28 3.93 8.94 12.11
C GLN A 28 4.31 7.51 11.73
N GLU A 29 3.30 6.66 11.58
CA GLU A 29 3.45 5.24 11.26
C GLU A 29 3.11 4.92 9.80
N VAL A 30 2.89 5.92 8.96
CA VAL A 30 2.46 5.76 7.58
C VAL A 30 3.63 5.89 6.63
N LEU A 31 3.74 4.93 5.71
CA LEU A 31 4.63 5.00 4.55
C LEU A 31 3.80 5.12 3.29
N THR A 32 4.31 5.88 2.35
CA THR A 32 3.77 5.89 0.99
C THR A 32 4.78 5.23 0.04
N HIS A 33 4.40 5.13 -1.24
CA HIS A 33 5.19 4.47 -2.28
C HIS A 33 4.94 5.22 -3.57
N GLU A 34 5.97 5.39 -4.39
CA GLU A 34 5.81 6.18 -5.63
C GLU A 34 4.77 5.59 -6.58
N MET A 35 4.63 4.26 -6.62
CA MET A 35 3.59 3.63 -7.45
C MET A 35 2.19 3.88 -6.90
N VAL A 36 2.04 3.95 -5.58
CA VAL A 36 0.78 4.32 -4.93
C VAL A 36 0.45 5.77 -5.25
N LEU A 37 1.42 6.66 -5.09
CA LEU A 37 1.23 8.08 -5.45
C LEU A 37 0.79 8.21 -6.91
N GLY A 38 1.46 7.50 -7.82
CA GLY A 38 1.11 7.51 -9.24
C GLY A 38 -0.32 7.05 -9.49
N GLU A 39 -0.74 5.95 -8.88
CA GLU A 39 -2.10 5.43 -9.03
C GLU A 39 -3.16 6.41 -8.51
N VAL A 40 -2.95 6.96 -7.32
CA VAL A 40 -3.91 7.91 -6.72
C VAL A 40 -3.97 9.19 -7.55
N ALA A 41 -2.85 9.63 -8.10
CA ALA A 41 -2.78 10.83 -8.92
C ALA A 41 -3.47 10.68 -10.30
N MET A 42 -3.83 9.45 -10.70
CA MET A 42 -4.57 9.18 -11.94
C MET A 42 -6.09 9.29 -11.79
N GLY A 43 -6.57 9.64 -10.60
CA GLY A 43 -7.99 9.84 -10.37
C GLY A 43 -8.51 11.16 -10.95
N SER A 44 -9.61 11.68 -10.39
CA SER A 44 -10.16 12.96 -10.80
C SER A 44 -9.15 14.10 -10.60
N GLU A 45 -9.42 15.25 -11.21
CA GLU A 45 -8.56 16.44 -11.04
C GLU A 45 -8.36 16.81 -9.57
N ASP A 46 -9.46 16.79 -8.79
CA ASP A 46 -9.40 17.11 -7.37
C ASP A 46 -8.62 16.06 -6.59
N GLN A 47 -8.84 14.78 -6.88
CA GLN A 47 -8.11 13.69 -6.25
C GLN A 47 -6.60 13.79 -6.56
N ARG A 48 -6.25 14.05 -7.82
CA ARG A 48 -4.86 14.25 -8.22
C ARG A 48 -4.22 15.39 -7.45
N LYS A 49 -4.91 16.54 -7.37
CA LYS A 49 -4.40 17.71 -6.65
C LYS A 49 -4.14 17.38 -5.19
N ASN A 50 -5.11 16.77 -4.53
CA ASN A 50 -5.01 16.42 -3.11
C ASN A 50 -3.90 15.40 -2.86
N ALA A 51 -3.77 14.40 -3.72
CA ALA A 51 -2.73 13.39 -3.62
C ALA A 51 -1.33 14.01 -3.75
N LEU A 52 -1.13 14.88 -4.75
CA LEU A 52 0.16 15.51 -4.99
C LEU A 52 0.54 16.52 -3.90
N GLN A 53 -0.43 17.04 -3.16
CA GLN A 53 -0.18 17.91 -2.02
C GLN A 53 0.16 17.15 -0.74
N LEU A 54 -0.51 16.02 -0.50
CA LEU A 54 -0.39 15.27 0.75
C LEU A 54 0.69 14.20 0.73
N LEU A 55 0.63 13.29 -0.24
CA LEU A 55 1.47 12.09 -0.21
C LEU A 55 2.98 12.36 -0.25
N PRO A 56 3.48 13.35 -1.01
CA PRO A 56 4.92 13.64 -0.99
C PRO A 56 5.46 14.14 0.35
N LEU A 57 4.60 14.57 1.27
CA LEU A 57 4.99 14.99 2.61
C LEU A 57 5.29 13.82 3.53
N LEU A 58 4.90 12.61 3.15
CA LEU A 58 5.05 11.40 3.95
C LEU A 58 6.35 10.67 3.57
N PRO A 59 6.90 9.88 4.50
CA PRO A 59 8.05 9.04 4.17
C PRO A 59 7.72 8.08 3.01
N MET A 60 8.65 7.99 2.06
CA MET A 60 8.54 7.12 0.91
C MET A 60 9.27 5.81 1.16
N ALA A 61 8.60 4.70 0.90
CA ALA A 61 9.24 3.39 0.92
C ALA A 61 10.19 3.25 -0.28
N GLN A 62 11.26 2.49 -0.08
CA GLN A 62 12.17 2.17 -1.18
C GLN A 62 11.51 1.18 -2.13
N VAL A 63 11.50 1.50 -3.42
CA VAL A 63 10.92 0.64 -4.45
C VAL A 63 11.80 -0.60 -4.64
N ALA A 64 11.20 -1.79 -4.54
CA ALA A 64 11.89 -3.03 -4.86
C ALA A 64 12.21 -3.07 -6.36
N ASP A 65 13.29 -3.73 -6.74
CA ASP A 65 13.61 -3.89 -8.15
C ASP A 65 12.84 -5.08 -8.75
N HIS A 66 12.80 -5.12 -10.09
CA HIS A 66 12.06 -6.14 -10.82
C HIS A 66 12.54 -7.57 -10.47
N VAL A 67 13.84 -7.75 -10.28
CA VAL A 67 14.41 -9.07 -9.94
C VAL A 67 13.93 -9.53 -8.57
N GLU A 68 13.90 -8.62 -7.59
CA GLU A 68 13.40 -8.92 -6.25
C GLU A 68 11.91 -9.29 -6.29
N VAL A 69 11.12 -8.55 -7.08
CA VAL A 69 9.69 -8.81 -7.24
C VAL A 69 9.46 -10.19 -7.85
N MET A 70 10.17 -10.51 -8.93
CA MET A 70 10.02 -11.80 -9.61
C MET A 70 10.46 -12.96 -8.71
N ALA A 71 11.50 -12.77 -7.91
CA ALA A 71 11.94 -13.78 -6.96
C ALA A 71 10.87 -14.06 -5.90
N LEU A 72 10.19 -13.03 -5.40
CA LEU A 72 9.10 -13.18 -4.44
C LEU A 72 7.92 -13.93 -5.07
N VAL A 73 7.56 -13.54 -6.31
CA VAL A 73 6.46 -14.19 -7.05
C VAL A 73 6.73 -15.69 -7.21
N ASP A 74 7.94 -16.05 -7.59
CA ASP A 74 8.33 -17.45 -7.78
C ASP A 74 8.31 -18.21 -6.46
N ARG A 75 8.90 -17.63 -5.43
CA ARG A 75 9.03 -18.28 -4.11
C ARG A 75 7.68 -18.64 -3.51
N TYR A 76 6.71 -17.74 -3.59
CA TYR A 76 5.41 -17.92 -2.95
C TYR A 76 4.29 -18.23 -3.95
N ARG A 77 4.64 -18.44 -5.22
CA ARG A 77 3.70 -18.80 -6.29
C ARG A 77 2.53 -17.83 -6.39
N LEU A 78 2.88 -16.54 -6.45
CA LEU A 78 1.86 -15.46 -6.47
C LEU A 78 1.26 -15.24 -7.86
N TYR A 79 1.78 -15.91 -8.89
CA TYR A 79 1.25 -15.82 -10.25
C TYR A 79 -0.08 -16.57 -10.36
N GLY A 80 -0.90 -16.15 -11.31
CA GLY A 80 -2.21 -16.80 -11.58
C GLY A 80 -3.25 -16.57 -10.51
N ARG A 81 -3.01 -15.68 -9.56
CA ARG A 81 -3.93 -15.43 -8.43
C ARG A 81 -4.67 -14.11 -8.55
N GLY A 82 -4.53 -13.43 -9.67
CA GLY A 82 -5.20 -12.14 -9.88
C GLY A 82 -4.58 -10.97 -9.13
N VAL A 83 -3.39 -11.13 -8.57
CA VAL A 83 -2.62 -10.04 -7.96
C VAL A 83 -1.82 -9.35 -9.05
N GLY A 84 -1.97 -8.03 -9.20
CA GLY A 84 -1.30 -7.27 -10.23
C GLY A 84 0.18 -7.03 -9.93
N TYR A 85 0.92 -6.65 -10.97
CA TYR A 85 2.37 -6.43 -10.86
C TYR A 85 2.70 -5.30 -9.87
N VAL A 86 1.96 -4.18 -9.92
CA VAL A 86 2.16 -3.08 -8.97
C VAL A 86 1.89 -3.55 -7.54
N ASP A 87 0.84 -4.33 -7.35
CA ASP A 87 0.49 -4.87 -6.02
C ASP A 87 1.61 -5.75 -5.48
N VAL A 88 2.24 -6.55 -6.34
CA VAL A 88 3.37 -7.40 -5.92
C VAL A 88 4.60 -6.56 -5.57
N HIS A 89 4.78 -5.40 -6.22
CA HIS A 89 5.82 -4.45 -5.81
C HIS A 89 5.61 -3.96 -4.37
N LEU A 90 4.37 -3.60 -4.03
CA LEU A 90 4.04 -3.16 -2.68
C LEU A 90 4.30 -4.28 -1.67
N LEU A 91 3.86 -5.48 -2.01
CA LEU A 91 4.05 -6.66 -1.16
C LEU A 91 5.54 -6.94 -0.94
N THR A 92 6.33 -6.90 -2.00
CA THR A 92 7.78 -7.12 -1.93
C THR A 92 8.45 -6.08 -1.02
N THR A 93 8.04 -4.81 -1.17
CA THR A 93 8.55 -3.71 -0.35
C THR A 93 8.39 -4.00 1.14
N VAL A 94 7.21 -4.45 1.57
CA VAL A 94 6.97 -4.71 3.00
C VAL A 94 7.63 -6.00 3.47
N VAL A 95 7.73 -7.01 2.61
CA VAL A 95 8.40 -8.27 2.97
C VAL A 95 9.89 -8.06 3.20
N LEU A 96 10.53 -7.18 2.43
CA LEU A 96 11.96 -6.92 2.55
C LEU A 96 12.34 -6.08 3.77
N LYS A 97 11.37 -5.49 4.46
CA LYS A 97 11.62 -4.61 5.62
C LYS A 97 10.98 -5.22 6.87
N PRO A 98 11.77 -5.68 7.85
CA PRO A 98 11.20 -6.21 9.09
C PRO A 98 10.29 -5.20 9.80
N GLY A 99 9.14 -5.66 10.28
CA GLY A 99 8.19 -4.82 11.02
C GLY A 99 7.28 -3.96 10.16
N MET A 100 7.42 -4.01 8.84
CA MET A 100 6.55 -3.26 7.94
C MET A 100 5.32 -4.09 7.56
N LEU A 101 4.15 -3.45 7.52
CA LEU A 101 2.89 -4.08 7.15
C LEU A 101 2.27 -3.37 5.96
N LEU A 102 1.41 -4.07 5.23
CA LEU A 102 0.67 -3.54 4.09
C LEU A 102 -0.82 -3.47 4.42
N TRP A 103 -1.43 -2.30 4.22
CA TRP A 103 -2.87 -2.11 4.38
C TRP A 103 -3.52 -1.90 3.02
N THR A 104 -4.41 -2.80 2.65
CA THR A 104 -5.14 -2.76 1.37
C THR A 104 -6.58 -3.25 1.57
N ARG A 105 -7.49 -2.79 0.70
CA ARG A 105 -8.86 -3.30 0.61
C ARG A 105 -9.02 -4.30 -0.52
N ASP A 106 -8.02 -4.46 -1.37
CA ASP A 106 -8.04 -5.47 -2.42
C ASP A 106 -7.95 -6.85 -1.77
N LYS A 107 -8.97 -7.68 -2.00
CA LYS A 107 -9.07 -8.99 -1.33
C LYS A 107 -7.95 -9.93 -1.71
N ARG A 108 -7.53 -9.91 -2.97
CA ARG A 108 -6.47 -10.81 -3.47
C ARG A 108 -5.11 -10.39 -2.94
N LEU A 109 -4.82 -9.10 -2.96
CA LEU A 109 -3.58 -8.58 -2.39
C LEU A 109 -3.53 -8.81 -0.87
N ARG A 110 -4.66 -8.58 -0.18
CA ARG A 110 -4.74 -8.82 1.26
C ARG A 110 -4.50 -10.29 1.60
N ALA A 111 -5.07 -11.21 0.83
CA ALA A 111 -4.85 -12.64 1.03
C ALA A 111 -3.37 -13.01 0.89
N ALA A 112 -2.69 -12.46 -0.12
CA ALA A 112 -1.25 -12.66 -0.29
C ALA A 112 -0.46 -12.08 0.88
N ALA A 113 -0.79 -10.87 1.32
CA ALA A 113 -0.13 -10.24 2.46
C ALA A 113 -0.33 -11.04 3.76
N ARG A 114 -1.52 -11.57 3.97
CA ARG A 114 -1.80 -12.44 5.13
C ARG A 114 -0.99 -13.74 5.07
N GLN A 115 -0.90 -14.35 3.90
CA GLN A 115 -0.09 -15.54 3.69
C GLN A 115 1.37 -15.30 4.12
N LEU A 116 1.90 -14.13 3.82
CA LEU A 116 3.29 -13.76 4.11
C LEU A 116 3.47 -13.12 5.48
N GLY A 117 2.39 -12.98 6.25
CA GLY A 117 2.45 -12.44 7.61
C GLY A 117 2.69 -10.93 7.68
N VAL A 118 2.35 -10.19 6.63
CA VAL A 118 2.62 -8.74 6.54
C VAL A 118 1.36 -7.89 6.34
N ALA A 119 0.17 -8.47 6.52
CA ALA A 119 -1.07 -7.73 6.37
C ALA A 119 -1.38 -6.89 7.61
N PHE A 120 -1.62 -5.59 7.41
CA PHE A 120 -2.19 -4.74 8.44
C PHE A 120 -3.70 -4.99 8.49
N MET A 121 -4.21 -5.33 9.67
CA MET A 121 -5.62 -5.58 9.89
C MET A 121 -6.17 -4.48 10.79
N PRO A 122 -6.95 -3.52 10.23
CA PRO A 122 -7.52 -2.46 11.07
C PRO A 122 -8.48 -3.04 12.11
N VAL A 123 -8.50 -2.40 13.26
CA VAL A 123 -9.43 -2.78 14.33
C VAL A 123 -10.85 -2.40 13.89
N LEU A 124 -11.77 -3.36 13.94
CA LEU A 124 -13.19 -3.14 13.67
C LEU A 124 -13.89 -2.75 14.98
N HIS A 125 -14.53 -1.59 14.95
CA HIS A 125 -15.33 -1.10 16.08
C HIS A 125 -16.80 -1.18 15.79
#